data_29cf4860b3093c73b5bb84290c8ee033
#
_entry.id   29cf4860b3093c73b5bb84290c8ee033
#
_cell.length_a   1.000
_cell.length_b   1.000
_cell.length_c   1.000
_cell.angle_alpha   90.00
_cell.angle_beta   90.00
_cell.angle_gamma   90.00
#
_symmetry.space_group_name_H-M   'P 1'
#
loop_
_entity.id
_entity.type
_entity.pdbx_description
1 polymer ?
#
loop_
_entity_poly.entity_id
_entity_poly.type
_entity_poly.pdbx_seq_one_letter_code
_entity_poly.pdbx_strand_id
1 'polypeptide(L)'
;GHVRRVFRTLPQDLLSVRRRANLFDEHTANETRVIVVLLLVTCVMEGLLLFMWLGSATIHDPGKMLTTVGLLTALGGAYYLFQLAACATVGYVFTDSVSASLWRRGLNASQVMLGLSLTIPTLVALFYPETAPRMLVAAAALYLTSRICYISKGFRIFYINFPSLLYFILYLCTLEIIPPVILCLTASEICVKVQ
;
A
#
# COMPACT_ATOMS: atom_id res chain seq x y z
N GLY A 1 5.12 23.56 -10.40
CA GLY A 1 4.93 22.95 -9.62
C GLY A 1 3.97 22.09 -8.76
N HIS A 2 2.86 21.56 -9.31
CA HIS A 2 1.89 20.75 -8.54
C HIS A 2 2.49 19.45 -7.98
N VAL A 3 3.29 18.74 -8.76
CA VAL A 3 3.95 17.48 -8.35
C VAL A 3 4.83 17.71 -7.11
N ARG A 4 5.60 18.82 -7.05
CA ARG A 4 6.44 19.15 -5.91
C ARG A 4 5.63 19.42 -4.63
N ARG A 5 4.40 19.92 -4.75
CA ARG A 5 3.51 20.15 -3.61
C ARG A 5 3.01 18.81 -3.06
N VAL A 6 2.57 17.88 -3.93
CA VAL A 6 2.13 16.53 -3.54
C VAL A 6 3.24 15.79 -2.80
N PHE A 7 4.47 15.79 -3.30
CA PHE A 7 5.62 15.14 -2.64
C PHE A 7 5.97 15.74 -1.27
N ARG A 8 5.69 17.02 -1.04
CA ARG A 8 5.94 17.66 0.26
C ARG A 8 4.83 17.38 1.28
N THR A 9 3.58 17.24 0.82
CA THR A 9 2.43 17.00 1.72
C THR A 9 2.30 15.53 2.15
N LEU A 10 2.69 14.57 1.30
CA LEU A 10 2.62 13.14 1.61
C LEU A 10 3.27 12.73 2.96
N PRO A 11 4.53 13.09 3.27
CA PRO A 11 5.12 12.75 4.56
C PRO A 11 4.47 13.51 5.71
N GLN A 12 3.96 14.73 5.47
CA GLN A 12 3.25 15.50 6.49
C GLN A 12 1.88 14.88 6.81
N ASP A 13 1.19 14.31 5.82
CA ASP A 13 -0.08 13.62 6.01
C ASP A 13 0.09 12.29 6.75
N LEU A 14 1.25 11.62 6.61
CA LEU A 14 1.59 10.47 7.43
C LEU A 14 1.85 10.81 8.89
N LEU A 15 2.54 11.92 9.16
CA LEU A 15 3.02 12.27 10.50
C LEU A 15 2.06 13.20 11.27
N SER A 16 1.21 13.98 10.59
CA SER A 16 0.33 14.94 11.24
C SER A 16 -1.01 14.33 11.62
N VAL A 17 -1.29 14.31 12.91
CA VAL A 17 -2.62 14.01 13.50
C VAL A 17 -3.40 15.32 13.75
N ARG A 18 -2.81 16.47 13.44
CA ARG A 18 -3.40 17.77 13.75
C ARG A 18 -4.63 18.01 12.87
N ARG A 19 -5.81 18.10 13.48
CA ARG A 19 -7.06 18.60 12.89
C ARG A 19 -6.84 20.03 12.37
N ARG A 20 -6.26 20.18 11.21
CA ARG A 20 -6.51 21.38 10.42
C ARG A 20 -7.82 21.15 9.70
N ALA A 21 -8.89 21.66 10.31
CA ALA A 21 -10.14 21.94 9.63
C ALA A 21 -9.88 23.08 8.61
N ASN A 22 -9.12 22.79 7.57
CA ASN A 22 -9.08 23.62 6.38
C ASN A 22 -10.29 23.20 5.54
N LEU A 23 -11.37 23.96 5.73
CA LEU A 23 -12.64 23.89 5.02
C LEU A 23 -12.53 24.15 3.51
N PHE A 24 -11.33 24.35 2.97
CA PHE A 24 -11.07 24.70 1.57
C PHE A 24 -9.88 23.92 1.00
N ASP A 25 -9.80 22.61 1.25
CA ASP A 25 -8.89 21.78 0.46
C ASP A 25 -9.70 21.19 -0.72
N GLU A 26 -10.01 22.03 -1.69
CA GLU A 26 -10.37 21.59 -3.03
C GLU A 26 -9.18 20.76 -3.55
N HIS A 27 -9.26 19.46 -3.38
CA HIS A 27 -8.42 18.54 -4.13
C HIS A 27 -8.69 18.81 -5.62
N THR A 28 -7.82 19.60 -6.22
CA THR A 28 -7.89 19.88 -7.64
C THR A 28 -7.87 18.53 -8.36
N ALA A 29 -8.75 18.33 -9.34
CA ALA A 29 -8.85 17.06 -10.10
C ALA A 29 -7.50 16.56 -10.61
N ASN A 30 -6.55 17.44 -10.78
CA ASN A 30 -5.17 17.15 -11.16
C ASN A 30 -4.36 16.47 -10.04
N GLU A 31 -4.57 16.83 -8.76
CA GLU A 31 -3.91 16.17 -7.62
C GLU A 31 -4.42 14.74 -7.46
N THR A 32 -5.71 14.51 -7.63
CA THR A 32 -6.30 13.18 -7.61
C THR A 32 -5.73 12.28 -8.72
N ARG A 33 -5.55 12.80 -9.93
CA ARG A 33 -4.93 12.06 -11.04
C ARG A 33 -3.49 11.64 -10.72
N VAL A 34 -2.69 12.54 -10.15
CA VAL A 34 -1.31 12.24 -9.75
C VAL A 34 -1.27 11.12 -8.70
N ILE A 35 -2.14 11.18 -7.69
CA ILE A 35 -2.23 10.15 -6.65
C ILE A 35 -2.60 8.79 -7.26
N VAL A 36 -3.59 8.75 -8.16
CA VAL A 36 -4.01 7.50 -8.83
C VAL A 36 -2.86 6.91 -9.66
N VAL A 37 -2.13 7.72 -10.42
CA VAL A 37 -0.97 7.24 -11.18
C VAL A 37 0.11 6.68 -10.26
N LEU A 38 0.41 7.36 -9.15
CA LEU A 38 1.40 6.89 -8.17
C LEU A 38 0.96 5.57 -7.49
N LEU A 39 -0.33 5.41 -7.21
CA LEU A 39 -0.88 4.17 -6.67
C LEU A 39 -0.77 3.01 -7.69
N LEU A 40 -1.04 3.27 -8.97
CA LEU A 40 -0.85 2.27 -10.02
C LEU A 40 0.62 1.84 -10.12
N VAL A 41 1.56 2.80 -10.10
CA VAL A 41 2.99 2.50 -10.06
C VAL A 41 3.34 1.63 -8.84
N THR A 42 2.78 1.92 -7.68
CA THR A 42 2.98 1.11 -6.47
C THR A 42 2.53 -0.34 -6.68
N CYS A 43 1.33 -0.55 -7.22
CA CYS A 43 0.82 -1.91 -7.50
C CYS A 43 1.72 -2.67 -8.50
N VAL A 44 2.28 -1.98 -9.50
CA VAL A 44 3.23 -2.58 -10.45
C VAL A 44 4.52 -2.99 -9.73
N MET A 45 5.08 -2.12 -8.88
CA MET A 45 6.30 -2.43 -8.13
C MET A 45 6.10 -3.59 -7.16
N GLU A 46 4.96 -3.63 -6.45
CA GLU A 46 4.58 -4.75 -5.58
C GLU A 46 4.43 -6.06 -6.39
N GLY A 47 3.78 -6.01 -7.55
CA GLY A 47 3.62 -7.17 -8.44
C GLY A 47 4.94 -7.71 -8.95
N LEU A 48 5.87 -6.83 -9.36
CA LEU A 48 7.22 -7.21 -9.78
C LEU A 48 8.02 -7.87 -8.65
N LEU A 49 7.96 -7.30 -7.43
CA LEU A 49 8.64 -7.88 -6.26
C LEU A 49 8.08 -9.25 -5.89
N LEU A 50 6.75 -9.42 -5.93
CA LEU A 50 6.11 -10.71 -5.70
C LEU A 50 6.53 -11.74 -6.76
N PHE A 51 6.59 -11.34 -8.03
CA PHE A 51 7.08 -12.19 -9.09
C PHE A 51 8.53 -12.61 -8.86
N MET A 52 9.42 -11.68 -8.51
CA MET A 52 10.82 -11.97 -8.23
C MET A 52 10.99 -12.91 -7.04
N TRP A 53 10.12 -12.81 -6.06
CA TRP A 53 10.17 -13.67 -4.87
C TRP A 53 9.63 -15.08 -5.14
N LEU A 54 8.54 -15.20 -5.91
CA LEU A 54 7.79 -16.47 -6.06
C LEU A 54 8.02 -17.16 -7.40
N GLY A 55 8.20 -16.41 -8.49
CA GLY A 55 8.11 -16.94 -9.85
C GLY A 55 9.41 -16.91 -10.67
N SER A 56 10.39 -16.10 -10.29
CA SER A 56 11.58 -15.87 -11.12
C SER A 56 12.45 -17.12 -11.35
N ALA A 57 12.42 -18.08 -10.43
CA ALA A 57 13.19 -19.32 -10.53
C ALA A 57 12.58 -20.37 -11.46
N THR A 58 11.29 -20.23 -11.81
CA THR A 58 10.51 -21.31 -12.46
C THR A 58 9.93 -20.91 -13.81
N ILE A 59 9.68 -19.62 -14.03
CA ILE A 59 9.02 -19.11 -15.25
C ILE A 59 10.07 -18.44 -16.15
N HIS A 60 10.43 -19.08 -17.26
CA HIS A 60 11.44 -18.60 -18.21
C HIS A 60 10.84 -18.12 -19.54
N ASP A 61 9.56 -18.46 -19.81
CA ASP A 61 8.87 -18.02 -21.03
C ASP A 61 8.45 -16.55 -20.89
N PRO A 62 8.85 -15.64 -21.79
CA PRO A 62 8.52 -14.21 -21.72
C PRO A 62 7.01 -13.93 -21.71
N GLY A 63 6.21 -14.71 -22.43
CA GLY A 63 4.75 -14.56 -22.48
C GLY A 63 4.11 -14.90 -21.14
N LYS A 64 4.51 -16.01 -20.54
CA LYS A 64 4.04 -16.43 -19.21
C LYS A 64 4.52 -15.46 -18.13
N MET A 65 5.75 -14.95 -18.22
CA MET A 65 6.29 -13.95 -17.30
C MET A 65 5.44 -12.68 -17.28
N LEU A 66 5.12 -12.13 -18.45
CA LEU A 66 4.29 -10.91 -18.56
C LEU A 66 2.88 -11.14 -17.99
N THR A 67 2.29 -12.29 -18.31
CA THR A 67 0.97 -12.66 -17.80
C THR A 67 0.98 -12.78 -16.27
N THR A 68 1.98 -13.42 -15.69
CA THR A 68 2.11 -13.60 -14.24
C THR A 68 2.30 -12.27 -13.53
N VAL A 69 3.20 -11.40 -14.03
CA VAL A 69 3.39 -10.05 -13.47
C VAL A 69 2.11 -9.24 -13.56
N GLY A 70 1.37 -9.31 -14.67
CA GLY A 70 0.08 -8.67 -14.84
C GLY A 70 -0.95 -9.13 -13.82
N LEU A 71 -1.06 -10.44 -13.59
CA LEU A 71 -1.98 -11.02 -12.60
C LEU A 71 -1.58 -10.62 -11.17
N LEU A 72 -0.31 -10.64 -10.83
CA LEU A 72 0.18 -10.23 -9.50
C LEU A 72 -0.03 -8.72 -9.27
N THR A 73 0.15 -7.89 -10.29
CA THR A 73 -0.18 -6.47 -10.23
C THR A 73 -1.67 -6.23 -10.01
N ALA A 74 -2.52 -6.96 -10.72
CA ALA A 74 -3.97 -6.90 -10.54
C ALA A 74 -4.40 -7.35 -9.14
N LEU A 75 -3.75 -8.39 -8.60
CA LEU A 75 -3.96 -8.88 -7.24
C LEU A 75 -3.59 -7.81 -6.20
N GLY A 76 -2.45 -7.13 -6.36
CA GLY A 76 -2.03 -6.00 -5.51
C GLY A 76 -3.04 -4.84 -5.56
N GLY A 77 -3.52 -4.50 -6.75
CA GLY A 77 -4.58 -3.50 -6.94
C GLY A 77 -5.89 -3.88 -6.26
N ALA A 78 -6.32 -5.12 -6.39
CA ALA A 78 -7.52 -5.65 -5.73
C ALA A 78 -7.38 -5.59 -4.19
N TYR A 79 -6.21 -5.93 -3.67
CA TYR A 79 -5.90 -5.82 -2.24
C TYR A 79 -5.98 -4.36 -1.74
N TYR A 80 -5.42 -3.41 -2.48
CA TYR A 80 -5.52 -2.00 -2.15
C TYR A 80 -6.98 -1.51 -2.15
N LEU A 81 -7.78 -1.89 -3.16
CA LEU A 81 -9.21 -1.54 -3.22
C LEU A 81 -9.99 -2.14 -2.04
N PHE A 82 -9.67 -3.37 -1.67
CA PHE A 82 -10.23 -4.01 -0.49
C PHE A 82 -9.90 -3.23 0.80
N GLN A 83 -8.66 -2.81 0.99
CA GLN A 83 -8.27 -1.96 2.13
C GLN A 83 -9.02 -0.63 2.15
N LEU A 84 -9.18 0.00 0.98
CA LEU A 84 -9.91 1.26 0.86
C LEU A 84 -11.39 1.09 1.23
N ALA A 85 -12.03 0.02 0.78
CA ALA A 85 -13.41 -0.32 1.13
C ALA A 85 -13.55 -0.61 2.62
N ALA A 86 -12.63 -1.36 3.20
CA ALA A 86 -12.59 -1.66 4.63
C ALA A 86 -12.44 -0.39 5.49
N CYS A 87 -11.51 0.50 5.11
CA CYS A 87 -11.36 1.80 5.76
C CYS A 87 -12.63 2.65 5.66
N ALA A 88 -13.33 2.61 4.51
CA ALA A 88 -14.57 3.34 4.33
C ALA A 88 -15.68 2.80 5.23
N THR A 89 -15.83 1.47 5.30
CA THR A 89 -16.85 0.79 6.11
C THR A 89 -16.64 1.05 7.61
N VAL A 90 -15.42 0.84 8.11
CA VAL A 90 -15.09 1.08 9.52
C VAL A 90 -15.23 2.56 9.86
N GLY A 91 -14.77 3.44 8.97
CA GLY A 91 -14.91 4.88 9.15
C GLY A 91 -16.37 5.34 9.20
N TYR A 92 -17.25 4.74 8.39
CA TYR A 92 -18.68 5.06 8.39
C TYR A 92 -19.40 4.58 9.66
N VAL A 93 -19.06 3.39 10.14
CA VAL A 93 -19.80 2.74 11.25
C VAL A 93 -19.30 3.23 12.62
N PHE A 94 -18.00 3.45 12.79
CA PHE A 94 -17.38 3.58 14.12
C PHE A 94 -16.73 4.92 14.40
N THR A 95 -16.71 5.86 13.43
CA THR A 95 -15.96 7.10 13.61
C THR A 95 -16.66 8.31 12.98
N ASP A 96 -16.24 9.52 13.35
CA ASP A 96 -16.72 10.75 12.72
C ASP A 96 -16.12 10.92 11.31
N SER A 97 -16.85 11.63 10.46
CA SER A 97 -16.47 11.82 9.03
C SER A 97 -15.09 12.46 8.85
N VAL A 98 -14.67 13.31 9.78
CA VAL A 98 -13.36 13.98 9.75
C VAL A 98 -12.24 12.98 10.02
N SER A 99 -12.35 12.16 11.07
CA SER A 99 -11.36 11.15 11.42
C SER A 99 -11.27 10.04 10.35
N ALA A 100 -12.42 9.63 9.78
CA ALA A 100 -12.47 8.69 8.66
C ALA A 100 -11.73 9.22 7.41
N SER A 101 -11.91 10.49 7.08
CA SER A 101 -11.23 11.12 5.95
C SER A 101 -9.71 11.22 6.16
N LEU A 102 -9.27 11.57 7.37
CA LEU A 102 -7.86 11.61 7.74
C LEU A 102 -7.21 10.23 7.66
N TRP A 103 -7.94 9.19 8.07
CA TRP A 103 -7.44 7.82 8.02
C TRP A 103 -7.28 7.32 6.57
N ARG A 104 -8.28 7.55 5.68
CA ARG A 104 -8.16 7.24 4.25
C ARG A 104 -7.02 7.99 3.56
N ARG A 105 -6.85 9.28 3.85
CA ARG A 105 -5.70 10.05 3.35
C ARG A 105 -4.37 9.44 3.83
N GLY A 106 -4.33 8.97 5.08
CA GLY A 106 -3.18 8.27 5.63
C GLY A 106 -2.85 6.98 4.89
N LEU A 107 -3.87 6.17 4.52
CA LEU A 107 -3.70 4.96 3.72
C LEU A 107 -3.07 5.29 2.35
N ASN A 108 -3.67 6.25 1.63
CA ASN A 108 -3.17 6.65 0.31
C ASN A 108 -1.74 7.18 0.37
N ALA A 109 -1.44 8.04 1.35
CA ALA A 109 -0.10 8.60 1.55
C ALA A 109 0.91 7.50 1.87
N SER A 110 0.57 6.57 2.76
CA SER A 110 1.42 5.41 3.10
C SER A 110 1.71 4.55 1.89
N GLN A 111 0.69 4.24 1.08
CA GLN A 111 0.83 3.41 -0.10
C GLN A 111 1.70 4.07 -1.18
N VAL A 112 1.50 5.38 -1.43
CA VAL A 112 2.34 6.12 -2.39
C VAL A 112 3.79 6.21 -1.92
N MET A 113 4.04 6.49 -0.64
CA MET A 113 5.39 6.54 -0.07
C MET A 113 6.06 5.17 -0.14
N LEU A 114 5.31 4.09 0.12
CA LEU A 114 5.80 2.73 -0.04
C LEU A 114 6.23 2.47 -1.49
N GLY A 115 5.39 2.77 -2.48
CA GLY A 115 5.71 2.56 -3.89
C GLY A 115 6.95 3.29 -4.34
N LEU A 116 7.10 4.55 -3.93
CA LEU A 116 8.30 5.34 -4.23
C LEU A 116 9.56 4.75 -3.59
N SER A 117 9.47 4.29 -2.35
CA SER A 117 10.60 3.66 -1.66
C SER A 117 10.95 2.29 -2.23
N LEU A 118 9.96 1.53 -2.70
CA LEU A 118 10.16 0.22 -3.34
C LEU A 118 10.75 0.32 -4.75
N THR A 119 10.62 1.46 -5.42
CA THR A 119 11.16 1.64 -6.78
C THR A 119 12.66 1.37 -6.83
N ILE A 120 13.43 1.84 -5.86
CA ILE A 120 14.89 1.66 -5.82
C ILE A 120 15.28 0.17 -5.70
N PRO A 121 14.85 -0.58 -4.67
CA PRO A 121 15.24 -1.98 -4.53
C PRO A 121 14.68 -2.86 -5.66
N THR A 122 13.49 -2.54 -6.21
CA THR A 122 12.92 -3.28 -7.34
C THR A 122 13.77 -3.12 -8.60
N LEU A 123 14.17 -1.90 -8.95
CA LEU A 123 15.02 -1.64 -10.12
C LEU A 123 16.39 -2.27 -9.95
N VAL A 124 17.02 -2.13 -8.77
CA VAL A 124 18.33 -2.76 -8.52
C VAL A 124 18.24 -4.27 -8.62
N ALA A 125 17.20 -4.90 -8.06
CA ALA A 125 17.03 -6.34 -8.16
C ALA A 125 16.78 -6.82 -9.60
N LEU A 126 16.11 -6.01 -10.42
CA LEU A 126 15.84 -6.32 -11.83
C LEU A 126 17.10 -6.25 -12.69
N PHE A 127 17.94 -5.23 -12.50
CA PHE A 127 19.16 -5.05 -13.30
C PHE A 127 20.36 -5.86 -12.79
N TYR A 128 20.39 -6.19 -11.50
CA TYR A 128 21.47 -6.95 -10.87
C TYR A 128 20.93 -8.19 -10.16
N PRO A 129 20.67 -9.30 -10.88
CA PRO A 129 20.07 -10.51 -10.31
C PRO A 129 20.85 -11.10 -9.13
N GLU A 130 22.17 -10.94 -9.09
CA GLU A 130 23.01 -11.40 -7.98
C GLU A 130 22.69 -10.72 -6.66
N THR A 131 22.19 -9.49 -6.71
CA THR A 131 21.79 -8.70 -5.51
C THR A 131 20.32 -8.89 -5.15
N ALA A 132 19.53 -9.56 -5.97
CA ALA A 132 18.09 -9.73 -5.80
C ALA A 132 17.69 -10.23 -4.40
N PRO A 133 18.33 -11.26 -3.79
CA PRO A 133 17.94 -11.71 -2.46
C PRO A 133 18.08 -10.62 -1.38
N ARG A 134 19.13 -9.81 -1.48
CA ARG A 134 19.36 -8.70 -0.53
C ARG A 134 18.35 -7.57 -0.74
N MET A 135 18.03 -7.27 -1.99
CA MET A 135 17.04 -6.23 -2.34
C MET A 135 15.62 -6.65 -1.95
N LEU A 136 15.28 -7.93 -2.04
CA LEU A 136 14.01 -8.46 -1.56
C LEU A 136 13.86 -8.32 -0.04
N VAL A 137 14.92 -8.59 0.73
CA VAL A 137 14.92 -8.36 2.18
C VAL A 137 14.76 -6.87 2.51
N ALA A 138 15.46 -5.99 1.78
CA ALA A 138 15.30 -4.54 1.94
C ALA A 138 13.88 -4.08 1.60
N ALA A 139 13.29 -4.59 0.53
CA ALA A 139 11.91 -4.30 0.15
C ALA A 139 10.91 -4.77 1.21
N ALA A 140 11.08 -5.97 1.76
CA ALA A 140 10.27 -6.48 2.86
C ALA A 140 10.38 -5.60 4.12
N ALA A 141 11.57 -5.14 4.47
CA ALA A 141 11.79 -4.23 5.60
C ALA A 141 11.10 -2.87 5.37
N LEU A 142 11.16 -2.31 4.17
CA LEU A 142 10.46 -1.08 3.80
C LEU A 142 8.94 -1.24 3.87
N TYR A 143 8.42 -2.37 3.39
CA TYR A 143 7.01 -2.71 3.47
C TYR A 143 6.53 -2.77 4.94
N LEU A 144 7.23 -3.52 5.80
CA LEU A 144 6.91 -3.63 7.22
C LEU A 144 6.96 -2.27 7.92
N THR A 145 7.99 -1.47 7.64
CA THR A 145 8.14 -0.12 8.21
C THR A 145 6.96 0.77 7.81
N SER A 146 6.57 0.76 6.54
CA SER A 146 5.41 1.52 6.05
C SER A 146 4.12 1.09 6.76
N ARG A 147 3.91 -0.22 6.97
CA ARG A 147 2.75 -0.76 7.70
C ARG A 147 2.74 -0.35 9.16
N ILE A 148 3.88 -0.41 9.84
CA ILE A 148 4.01 0.04 11.23
C ILE A 148 3.69 1.55 11.35
N CYS A 149 4.19 2.38 10.43
CA CYS A 149 3.87 3.81 10.40
C CYS A 149 2.38 4.07 10.19
N TYR A 150 1.74 3.35 9.28
CA TYR A 150 0.29 3.47 9.03
C TYR A 150 -0.53 3.06 10.25
N ILE A 151 -0.22 1.92 10.86
CA ILE A 151 -0.86 1.41 12.08
C ILE A 151 -0.69 2.41 13.24
N SER A 152 0.52 2.91 13.46
CA SER A 152 0.82 3.90 14.50
C SER A 152 0.00 5.18 14.32
N LYS A 153 -0.21 5.61 13.07
CA LYS A 153 -1.10 6.75 12.78
C LYS A 153 -2.55 6.44 13.15
N GLY A 154 -3.03 5.24 12.80
CA GLY A 154 -4.37 4.79 13.19
C GLY A 154 -4.56 4.83 14.70
N PHE A 155 -3.65 4.26 15.47
CA PHE A 155 -3.69 4.33 16.94
C PHE A 155 -3.81 5.77 17.45
N ARG A 156 -3.02 6.70 16.91
CA ARG A 156 -3.04 8.11 17.33
C ARG A 156 -4.36 8.83 17.00
N ILE A 157 -5.07 8.41 15.95
CA ILE A 157 -6.37 8.96 15.57
C ILE A 157 -7.48 8.44 16.49
N PHE A 158 -7.45 7.14 16.83
CA PHE A 158 -8.52 6.46 17.58
C PHE A 158 -8.31 6.43 19.09
N TYR A 159 -7.14 6.83 19.61
CA TYR A 159 -6.80 6.79 21.04
C TYR A 159 -7.72 7.67 21.92
N ILE A 160 -8.40 8.64 21.35
CA ILE A 160 -9.24 9.61 22.09
C ILE A 160 -10.51 8.96 22.66
N ASN A 161 -11.06 7.91 22.02
CA ASN A 161 -12.27 7.22 22.41
C ASN A 161 -12.02 5.73 22.60
N PHE A 162 -12.15 5.22 23.83
CA PHE A 162 -11.89 3.82 24.18
C PHE A 162 -12.69 2.80 23.33
N PRO A 163 -14.01 2.97 23.04
CA PRO A 163 -14.73 2.06 22.16
C PRO A 163 -14.16 2.04 20.74
N SER A 164 -13.83 3.21 20.19
CA SER A 164 -13.21 3.34 18.86
C SER A 164 -11.87 2.62 18.76
N LEU A 165 -11.09 2.62 19.84
CA LEU A 165 -9.80 1.92 19.91
C LEU A 165 -9.99 0.39 19.84
N LEU A 166 -10.99 -0.14 20.54
CA LEU A 166 -11.28 -1.58 20.54
C LEU A 166 -11.67 -2.08 19.14
N TYR A 167 -12.53 -1.34 18.44
CA TYR A 167 -12.90 -1.63 17.05
C TYR A 167 -11.72 -1.50 16.09
N PHE A 168 -10.83 -0.53 16.33
CA PHE A 168 -9.62 -0.38 15.54
C PHE A 168 -8.67 -1.57 15.72
N ILE A 169 -8.49 -2.08 16.93
CA ILE A 169 -7.69 -3.29 17.20
C ILE A 169 -8.30 -4.51 16.49
N LEU A 170 -9.62 -4.68 16.55
CA LEU A 170 -10.33 -5.75 15.86
C LEU A 170 -10.14 -5.65 14.34
N TYR A 171 -10.26 -4.44 13.77
CA TYR A 171 -9.96 -4.15 12.38
C TYR A 171 -8.52 -4.56 12.02
N LEU A 172 -7.57 -4.19 12.86
CA LEU A 172 -6.16 -4.44 12.63
C LEU A 172 -5.87 -5.95 12.59
N CYS A 173 -6.44 -6.73 13.51
CA CYS A 173 -6.29 -8.18 13.53
C CYS A 173 -6.93 -8.85 12.30
N THR A 174 -8.11 -8.41 11.87
CA THR A 174 -8.86 -9.08 10.80
C THR A 174 -8.49 -8.61 9.41
N LEU A 175 -8.27 -7.32 9.22
CA LEU A 175 -8.11 -6.70 7.90
C LEU A 175 -6.66 -6.35 7.53
N GLU A 176 -5.77 -6.30 8.50
CA GLU A 176 -4.35 -5.97 8.25
C GLU A 176 -3.45 -7.22 8.26
N ILE A 177 -3.84 -8.29 8.97
CA ILE A 177 -3.05 -9.52 9.06
C ILE A 177 -3.55 -10.59 8.09
N ILE A 178 -4.85 -10.88 8.07
CA ILE A 178 -5.42 -11.96 7.26
C ILE A 178 -5.25 -11.75 5.75
N PRO A 179 -5.58 -10.59 5.17
CA PRO A 179 -5.52 -10.42 3.72
C PRO A 179 -4.10 -10.48 3.12
N PRO A 180 -3.03 -9.96 3.75
CA PRO A 180 -1.67 -10.19 3.24
C PRO A 180 -1.29 -11.67 3.19
N VAL A 181 -1.72 -12.47 4.16
CA VAL A 181 -1.49 -13.93 4.16
C VAL A 181 -2.23 -14.58 2.98
N ILE A 182 -3.51 -14.26 2.78
CA ILE A 182 -4.29 -14.73 1.65
C ILE A 182 -3.65 -14.29 0.32
N LEU A 183 -3.18 -13.06 0.23
CA LEU A 183 -2.50 -12.52 -0.94
C LEU A 183 -1.24 -13.34 -1.27
N CYS A 184 -0.40 -13.64 -0.28
CA CYS A 184 0.79 -14.47 -0.49
C CYS A 184 0.43 -15.88 -0.95
N LEU A 185 -0.60 -16.50 -0.36
CA LEU A 185 -1.07 -17.83 -0.77
C LEU A 185 -1.62 -17.82 -2.20
N THR A 186 -2.46 -16.85 -2.54
CA THR A 186 -3.01 -16.69 -3.89
C THR A 186 -1.92 -16.41 -4.92
N ALA A 187 -0.94 -15.58 -4.57
CA ALA A 187 0.20 -15.29 -5.45
C ALA A 187 1.03 -16.55 -5.72
N SER A 188 1.27 -17.39 -4.71
CA SER A 188 1.98 -18.66 -4.89
C SER A 188 1.20 -19.63 -5.80
N GLU A 189 -0.13 -19.73 -5.66
CA GLU A 189 -0.97 -20.55 -6.55
C GLU A 189 -0.94 -20.04 -8.00
N ILE A 190 -0.96 -18.73 -8.22
CA ILE A 190 -0.86 -18.13 -9.57
C ILE A 190 0.46 -18.56 -10.22
N CYS A 191 1.57 -18.45 -9.50
CA CYS A 191 2.87 -18.86 -10.02
C CYS A 191 2.92 -20.36 -10.36
N VAL A 192 2.33 -21.22 -9.54
CA VAL A 192 2.27 -22.66 -9.79
C VAL A 192 1.38 -23.02 -11.00
N LYS A 193 0.24 -22.34 -11.18
CA LYS A 193 -0.67 -22.62 -12.31
C LYS A 193 -0.17 -22.15 -13.67
N VAL A 194 0.73 -21.16 -13.70
CA VAL A 194 1.29 -20.61 -14.94
C VAL A 194 2.56 -21.34 -15.37
N GLN A 195 3.18 -22.12 -14.49
CA GLN A 195 4.29 -23.01 -14.85
C GLN A 195 3.88 -24.04 -15.89
#